data_b5bd5ec316a83f72ab4ab420d7b0e9bb
#
_entry.id   b5bd5ec316a83f72ab4ab420d7b0e9bb
#
_cell.length_a   1.000
_cell.length_b   1.000
_cell.length_c   1.000
_cell.angle_alpha   90.00
_cell.angle_beta   90.00
_cell.angle_gamma   90.00
#
_symmetry.space_group_name_H-M   'P 1'
#
loop_
_entity.id
_entity.type
_entity.pdbx_description
1 polymer ?
#
loop_
_entity_poly.entity_id
_entity_poly.type
_entity_poly.pdbx_seq_one_letter_code
_entity_poly.pdbx_strand_id
1 'polypeptide(L)' 'MRNEFTAVVERDGDWYIAFSPEVPGANGQGRTPDEARASLVDAIALILEVRREDGLRNVAADAELATVVVE' A
#
# COMPACT_ATOMS: atom_id res chain seq x y z
N MET A 1 -8.93 1.95 11.66
CA MET A 1 -8.70 1.55 10.27
C MET A 1 -7.95 0.23 10.24
N ARG A 2 -8.41 -0.68 9.46
CA ARG A 2 -7.71 -1.95 9.28
C ARG A 2 -6.44 -1.75 8.48
N ASN A 3 -5.35 -2.36 8.95
CA ASN A 3 -4.06 -2.37 8.25
C ASN A 3 -3.82 -3.69 7.54
N GLU A 4 -4.89 -4.35 7.14
CA GLU A 4 -4.83 -5.62 6.44
C GLU A 4 -5.22 -5.44 4.98
N PHE A 5 -4.41 -5.99 4.08
CA PHE A 5 -4.64 -5.92 2.65
C PHE A 5 -4.45 -7.31 2.05
N THR A 6 -5.22 -7.57 1.01
CA THR A 6 -5.08 -8.84 0.29
C THR A 6 -3.82 -8.77 -0.58
N ALA A 7 -3.01 -9.81 -0.53
CA ALA A 7 -1.89 -9.98 -1.43
C ALA A 7 -2.21 -11.13 -2.40
N VAL A 8 -2.19 -10.82 -3.68
CA VAL A 8 -2.28 -11.84 -4.73
C VAL A 8 -0.86 -12.08 -5.21
N VAL A 9 -0.39 -13.31 -5.08
CA VAL A 9 0.99 -13.68 -5.42
C VAL A 9 0.94 -14.65 -6.60
N GLU A 10 1.64 -14.33 -7.66
CA GLU A 10 1.70 -15.14 -8.87
C GLU A 10 3.15 -15.42 -9.24
N ARG A 11 3.36 -16.57 -9.83
CA ARG A 11 4.68 -16.93 -10.35
C ARG A 11 4.82 -16.40 -11.78
N ASP A 12 5.97 -15.78 -12.06
CA ASP A 12 6.32 -15.28 -13.37
C ASP A 12 7.76 -15.72 -13.70
N GLY A 13 7.88 -16.87 -14.36
CA GLY A 13 9.17 -17.47 -14.63
C GLY A 13 9.89 -17.86 -13.34
N ASP A 14 11.08 -17.31 -13.15
CA ASP A 14 11.90 -17.54 -11.94
C ASP A 14 11.58 -16.54 -10.82
N TRP A 15 10.60 -15.67 -11.04
CA TRP A 15 10.21 -14.63 -10.10
C TRP A 15 8.80 -14.85 -9.60
N TYR A 16 8.52 -14.21 -8.47
CA TYR A 16 7.17 -14.08 -7.96
C TYR A 16 6.81 -12.61 -7.96
N ILE A 17 5.58 -12.32 -8.37
CA ILE A 17 5.03 -10.97 -8.34
C ILE A 17 3.86 -10.94 -7.37
N ALA A 18 3.65 -9.80 -6.76
CA ALA A 18 2.55 -9.62 -5.82
C ALA A 18 1.86 -8.28 -6.07
N PHE A 19 0.55 -8.26 -5.88
CA PHE A 19 -0.21 -7.02 -5.95
C PHE A 19 -1.38 -7.08 -4.98
N SER A 20 -1.94 -5.92 -4.68
CA SER A 20 -3.10 -5.81 -3.80
C SER A 20 -4.27 -5.20 -4.58
N PRO A 21 -5.40 -5.92 -4.68
CA PRO A 21 -6.58 -5.36 -5.34
C PRO A 21 -7.12 -4.10 -4.66
N GLU A 22 -6.93 -4.00 -3.33
CA GLU A 22 -7.41 -2.86 -2.57
C GLU A 22 -6.53 -1.62 -2.71
N VAL A 23 -5.28 -1.79 -3.17
CA VAL A 23 -4.33 -0.69 -3.32
C VAL A 23 -3.78 -0.71 -4.75
N PRO A 24 -4.54 -0.16 -5.72
CA PRO A 24 -4.08 -0.11 -7.12
C PRO A 24 -2.74 0.59 -7.24
N GLY A 25 -1.86 0.02 -8.04
CA GLY A 25 -0.52 0.55 -8.24
C GLY A 25 0.54 -0.02 -7.31
N ALA A 26 0.14 -0.70 -6.23
CA ALA A 26 1.09 -1.37 -5.35
C ALA A 26 1.50 -2.71 -5.95
N ASN A 27 2.80 -2.88 -6.19
CA ASN A 27 3.37 -4.09 -6.75
C ASN A 27 4.64 -4.47 -6.01
N GLY A 28 4.85 -5.77 -5.88
CA GLY A 28 6.06 -6.32 -5.30
C GLY A 28 6.59 -7.47 -6.12
N GLN A 29 7.85 -7.81 -5.92
CA GLN A 29 8.46 -8.94 -6.59
C GLN A 29 9.58 -9.52 -5.73
N GLY A 30 9.91 -10.77 -5.99
CA GLY A 30 11.00 -11.47 -5.32
C GLY A 30 11.24 -12.84 -5.91
N ARG A 31 12.27 -13.50 -5.39
CA ARG A 31 12.61 -14.87 -5.81
C ARG A 31 11.76 -15.91 -5.09
N THR A 32 11.08 -15.52 -4.03
CA THR A 32 10.18 -16.36 -3.27
C THR A 32 8.87 -15.63 -3.04
N PRO A 33 7.76 -16.35 -2.75
CA PRO A 33 6.51 -15.71 -2.36
C PRO A 33 6.66 -14.77 -1.17
N ASP A 34 7.48 -15.12 -0.19
CA ASP A 34 7.70 -14.28 1.00
C ASP A 34 8.39 -12.97 0.64
N GLU A 35 9.40 -13.03 -0.24
CA GLU A 35 10.07 -11.82 -0.72
C GLU A 35 9.11 -10.92 -1.50
N ALA A 36 8.27 -11.51 -2.36
CA ALA A 36 7.28 -10.75 -3.13
C ALA A 36 6.28 -10.06 -2.20
N ARG A 37 5.81 -10.75 -1.15
CA ARG A 37 4.92 -10.16 -0.16
C ARG A 37 5.58 -9.03 0.62
N ALA A 38 6.82 -9.22 1.05
CA ALA A 38 7.56 -8.15 1.75
C ALA A 38 7.75 -6.93 0.88
N SER A 39 8.07 -7.13 -0.40
CA SER A 39 8.19 -6.05 -1.37
C SER A 39 6.85 -5.31 -1.54
N LEU A 40 5.74 -6.04 -1.58
CA LEU A 40 4.40 -5.45 -1.67
C LEU A 40 4.07 -4.60 -0.45
N VAL A 41 4.42 -5.06 0.75
CA VAL A 41 4.19 -4.30 1.99
C VAL A 41 4.86 -2.92 1.90
N ASP A 42 6.11 -2.88 1.45
CA ASP A 42 6.83 -1.61 1.29
C ASP A 42 6.17 -0.71 0.26
N ALA A 43 5.70 -1.29 -0.85
CA ALA A 43 5.01 -0.53 -1.89
C ALA A 43 3.68 0.04 -1.39
N ILE A 44 2.91 -0.73 -0.64
CA ILE A 44 1.65 -0.27 -0.06
C ILE A 44 1.91 0.88 0.92
N ALA A 45 2.89 0.71 1.81
CA ALA A 45 3.22 1.74 2.79
C ALA A 45 3.59 3.06 2.12
N LEU A 46 4.39 3.00 1.06
CA LEU A 46 4.80 4.18 0.31
C LEU A 46 3.61 4.87 -0.37
N ILE A 47 2.74 4.09 -1.01
CA ILE A 47 1.55 4.64 -1.69
C ILE A 47 0.61 5.31 -0.71
N LEU A 48 0.36 4.68 0.44
CA LEU A 48 -0.51 5.26 1.47
C LEU A 48 0.08 6.56 2.02
N GLU A 49 1.39 6.62 2.21
CA GLU A 49 2.07 7.83 2.67
C GLU A 49 1.94 8.97 1.64
N VAL A 50 2.18 8.68 0.36
CA VAL A 50 2.04 9.67 -0.71
C VAL A 50 0.61 10.18 -0.81
N ARG A 51 -0.38 9.29 -0.75
CA ARG A 51 -1.80 9.69 -0.77
C ARG A 51 -2.16 10.58 0.40
N ARG A 52 -1.61 10.28 1.57
CA ARG A 52 -1.84 11.09 2.77
C ARG A 52 -1.27 12.49 2.60
N GLU A 53 -0.04 12.60 2.11
CA GLU A 53 0.60 13.88 1.86
C GLU A 53 -0.16 14.70 0.81
N ASP A 54 -0.56 14.07 -0.29
CA ASP A 54 -1.33 14.73 -1.34
C ASP A 54 -2.70 15.18 -0.82
N GLY A 55 -3.34 14.37 0.01
CA GLY A 55 -4.63 14.71 0.60
C GLY A 55 -4.57 15.89 1.56
N LEU A 56 -3.42 16.11 2.19
CA LEU A 56 -3.24 17.24 3.11
C LEU A 56 -2.75 18.50 2.41
N ARG A 57 -2.38 18.40 1.14
CA ARG A 57 -1.97 19.55 0.35
C ARG A 57 -3.18 20.43 0.08
N ASN A 58 -3.03 21.73 0.15
CA ASN A 58 -4.10 22.70 -0.07
C ASN A 58 -5.23 22.70 0.98
N VAL A 59 -4.98 22.10 2.13
CA VAL A 59 -5.92 22.19 3.25
C VAL A 59 -5.86 23.62 3.80
N ALA A 60 -7.03 24.20 4.09
CA ALA A 60 -7.10 25.55 4.64
C ALA A 60 -6.35 25.65 5.96
N ALA A 61 -5.69 26.78 6.20
CA ALA A 61 -4.85 26.97 7.38
C ALA A 61 -5.65 26.88 8.70
N ASP A 62 -6.93 27.23 8.65
CA ASP A 62 -7.83 27.21 9.81
C ASP A 62 -8.69 25.93 9.89
N ALA A 63 -8.43 24.96 9.01
CA ALA A 63 -9.14 23.69 9.05
C ALA A 63 -8.73 22.88 10.29
N GLU A 64 -9.70 22.22 10.91
CA GLU A 64 -9.43 21.30 11.98
C GLU A 64 -9.05 19.94 11.43
N LEU A 65 -7.93 19.40 11.90
CA LEU A 65 -7.49 18.04 11.54
C LEU A 65 -7.80 17.12 12.71
N ALA A 66 -8.48 16.04 12.43
CA ALA A 66 -8.84 15.06 13.44
C ALA A 66 -8.55 13.64 12.90
N THR A 67 -8.34 12.72 13.79
CA THR A 67 -8.18 11.31 13.47
C THR A 67 -9.47 10.58 13.77
N VAL A 68 -9.95 9.82 12.82
CA VAL A 68 -11.09 8.91 13.01
C VAL A 68 -10.61 7.48 12.80
N VAL A 69 -11.18 6.56 13.55
CA VAL A 69 -10.83 5.14 13.46
C VAL A 69 -12.00 4.38 12.84
N VAL A 70 -11.68 3.59 11.83
CA VAL A 70 -12.67 2.72 11.18
C VAL A 70 -12.25 1.28 11.43
N GLU A 71 -13.13 0.51 12.00
CA GLU A 71 -12.89 -0.91 12.30
C GLU A 71 -13.54 -1.84 11.30
#